data_f6a05936cfe0f0d6f885e0b87e3d106c
#
_entry.id   f6a05936cfe0f0d6f885e0b87e3d106c
#
_cell.length_a   1.000
_cell.length_b   1.000
_cell.length_c   1.000
_cell.angle_alpha   90.00
_cell.angle_beta   90.00
_cell.angle_gamma   90.00
#
_symmetry.space_group_name_H-M   'P 1'
#
loop_
_entity.id
_entity.type
_entity.pdbx_description
1 polymer ?
#
loop_
_entity_poly.entity_id
_entity_poly.type
_entity_poly.pdbx_seq_one_letter_code
_entity_poly.pdbx_strand_id
1 'polypeptide(L)'
;VRGILVTEGVRGDGGVLRNSLGHRFMFEYIPEMFRTETAETEEEADRWYTDKKNARRTPDLLPRDEVARAINSEVKAGRGSPHGGVFLDISSRRDADYIRRRLPSMYHQFKELADIDITTAPMEVGPTCHYMMGGVRVDSDTQQSTIPGLFAAGEVAGGMHGANRLGGNSLSDLVVFGMLAGRHAAEHSTASGSPAPVSEEVLDGHAEEALAPFDEHGEENPYSIQNDLQECMSSLVGII
;
A
#
# COMPACT_ATOMS: atom_id res chain seq x y z
N VAL A 1 6.93 2.63 15.64
CA VAL A 1 5.54 3.10 15.62
C VAL A 1 4.84 2.48 14.42
N ARG A 2 3.77 1.72 14.67
CA ARG A 2 2.94 1.15 13.61
C ARG A 2 2.04 2.25 13.03
N GLY A 3 1.88 2.28 11.69
CA GLY A 3 0.93 3.16 11.03
C GLY A 3 1.53 4.31 10.21
N ILE A 4 2.83 4.52 10.22
CA ILE A 4 3.46 5.48 9.29
C ILE A 4 3.60 4.82 7.92
N LEU A 5 2.91 5.36 6.91
CA LEU A 5 3.07 4.92 5.53
C LEU A 5 4.30 5.58 4.91
N VAL A 6 5.32 4.77 4.59
CA VAL A 6 6.56 5.25 3.99
C VAL A 6 6.43 5.28 2.47
N THR A 7 6.53 6.48 1.90
CA THR A 7 6.47 6.65 0.44
C THR A 7 7.67 6.03 -0.28
N GLU A 8 7.45 5.47 -1.46
CA GLU A 8 8.50 5.02 -2.36
C GLU A 8 9.47 6.16 -2.75
N GLY A 9 9.01 7.41 -2.65
CA GLY A 9 9.84 8.59 -2.89
C GLY A 9 11.14 8.62 -2.09
N VAL A 10 11.15 8.05 -0.87
CA VAL A 10 12.40 7.96 -0.07
C VAL A 10 13.46 7.15 -0.82
N ARG A 11 13.09 6.00 -1.39
CA ARG A 11 14.01 5.18 -2.21
C ARG A 11 14.33 5.88 -3.54
N GLY A 12 13.37 6.59 -4.11
CA GLY A 12 13.55 7.41 -5.32
C GLY A 12 14.54 8.56 -5.13
N ASP A 13 14.64 9.13 -3.94
CA ASP A 13 15.59 10.19 -3.57
C ASP A 13 16.94 9.65 -3.06
N GLY A 14 17.13 8.34 -3.02
CA GLY A 14 18.43 7.71 -2.73
C GLY A 14 18.48 6.85 -1.47
N GLY A 15 17.34 6.67 -0.77
CA GLY A 15 17.26 5.76 0.37
C GLY A 15 17.49 4.31 -0.05
N VAL A 16 18.23 3.57 0.75
CA VAL A 16 18.60 2.17 0.49
C VAL A 16 18.10 1.27 1.62
N LEU A 17 17.76 0.03 1.27
CA LEU A 17 17.29 -0.97 2.22
C LEU A 17 18.46 -1.76 2.79
N ARG A 18 18.55 -1.80 4.14
CA ARG A 18 19.57 -2.56 4.87
C ARG A 18 18.94 -3.51 5.86
N ASN A 19 19.53 -4.69 6.00
CA ASN A 19 19.16 -5.64 7.05
C ASN A 19 19.79 -5.26 8.41
N SER A 20 19.54 -6.05 9.45
CA SER A 20 20.09 -5.82 10.80
C SER A 20 21.62 -5.90 10.88
N LEU A 21 22.28 -6.47 9.87
CA LEU A 21 23.74 -6.55 9.75
C LEU A 21 24.32 -5.30 9.02
N GLY A 22 23.47 -4.35 8.61
CA GLY A 22 23.87 -3.20 7.82
C GLY A 22 24.06 -3.49 6.32
N HIS A 23 23.82 -4.70 5.86
CA HIS A 23 24.01 -5.11 4.48
C HIS A 23 22.85 -4.59 3.59
N ARG A 24 23.17 -4.03 2.43
CA ARG A 24 22.22 -3.59 1.40
C ARG A 24 21.79 -4.80 0.56
N PHE A 25 20.82 -5.53 1.03
CA PHE A 25 20.47 -6.89 0.59
C PHE A 25 19.77 -6.99 -0.76
N MET A 26 19.20 -5.90 -1.30
CA MET A 26 18.38 -5.96 -2.51
C MET A 26 19.10 -6.52 -3.74
N PHE A 27 20.42 -6.48 -3.80
CA PHE A 27 21.23 -7.08 -4.88
C PHE A 27 21.12 -8.60 -4.96
N GLU A 28 20.83 -9.28 -3.83
CA GLU A 28 20.68 -10.73 -3.76
C GLU A 28 19.29 -11.19 -4.23
N TYR A 29 18.36 -10.27 -4.35
CA TYR A 29 16.96 -10.54 -4.67
C TYR A 29 16.52 -9.99 -6.04
N ILE A 30 17.45 -9.72 -6.95
CA ILE A 30 17.13 -9.27 -8.30
C ILE A 30 16.58 -10.46 -9.11
N PRO A 31 15.28 -10.46 -9.50
CA PRO A 31 14.75 -11.51 -10.35
C PRO A 31 15.42 -11.52 -11.73
N GLU A 32 15.54 -12.70 -12.33
CA GLU A 32 16.21 -12.90 -13.63
C GLU A 32 15.66 -11.95 -14.71
N MET A 33 14.34 -11.76 -14.73
CA MET A 33 13.67 -10.88 -15.70
C MET A 33 14.06 -9.41 -15.60
N PHE A 34 14.57 -8.95 -14.45
CA PHE A 34 14.98 -7.56 -14.21
C PHE A 34 16.49 -7.34 -14.25
N ARG A 35 17.32 -8.40 -14.36
CA ARG A 35 18.79 -8.30 -14.29
C ARG A 35 19.39 -7.38 -15.34
N THR A 36 18.86 -7.40 -16.55
CA THR A 36 19.38 -6.56 -17.64
C THR A 36 19.19 -5.06 -17.41
N GLU A 37 18.16 -4.69 -16.66
CA GLU A 37 17.78 -3.28 -16.40
C GLU A 37 18.20 -2.80 -15.01
N THR A 38 18.68 -3.72 -14.14
CA THR A 38 18.99 -3.44 -12.75
C THR A 38 20.49 -3.52 -12.50
N ALA A 39 21.02 -2.55 -11.75
CA ALA A 39 22.40 -2.51 -11.33
C ALA A 39 22.75 -3.72 -10.42
N GLU A 40 23.91 -4.30 -10.63
CA GLU A 40 24.41 -5.45 -9.89
C GLU A 40 25.46 -5.08 -8.83
N THR A 41 25.93 -3.84 -8.83
CA THR A 41 26.87 -3.33 -7.83
C THR A 41 26.37 -2.05 -7.18
N GLU A 42 26.83 -1.78 -5.94
CA GLU A 42 26.46 -0.56 -5.21
C GLU A 42 26.91 0.69 -5.96
N GLU A 43 28.10 0.68 -6.56
CA GLU A 43 28.64 1.82 -7.31
C GLU A 43 27.79 2.16 -8.53
N GLU A 44 27.33 1.16 -9.28
CA GLU A 44 26.43 1.38 -10.41
C GLU A 44 25.07 1.89 -9.94
N ALA A 45 24.49 1.26 -8.93
CA ALA A 45 23.21 1.65 -8.36
C ALA A 45 23.24 3.10 -7.81
N ASP A 46 24.35 3.49 -7.20
CA ASP A 46 24.53 4.86 -6.68
C ASP A 46 24.70 5.88 -7.80
N ARG A 47 25.42 5.51 -8.85
CA ARG A 47 25.56 6.35 -10.05
C ARG A 47 24.21 6.62 -10.75
N TRP A 48 23.25 5.71 -10.68
CA TRP A 48 21.94 5.90 -11.27
C TRP A 48 21.22 7.17 -10.77
N TYR A 49 21.43 7.59 -9.55
CA TYR A 49 20.81 8.80 -9.01
C TYR A 49 21.34 10.11 -9.62
N THR A 50 22.54 10.08 -10.21
CA THR A 50 23.19 11.23 -10.84
C THR A 50 23.26 11.11 -12.36
N ASP A 51 23.31 9.89 -12.89
CA ASP A 51 23.45 9.59 -14.31
C ASP A 51 22.53 8.43 -14.75
N LYS A 52 21.23 8.69 -14.73
CA LYS A 52 20.20 7.72 -15.14
C LYS A 52 20.33 7.22 -16.57
N LYS A 53 21.06 7.94 -17.42
CA LYS A 53 21.20 7.59 -18.83
C LYS A 53 22.24 6.49 -19.05
N ASN A 54 23.29 6.44 -18.22
CA ASN A 54 24.42 5.54 -18.38
C ASN A 54 24.59 4.53 -17.23
N ALA A 55 23.65 4.48 -16.30
CA ALA A 55 23.63 3.50 -15.21
C ALA A 55 22.30 2.75 -15.19
N ARG A 56 22.35 1.45 -14.89
CA ARG A 56 21.15 0.65 -14.68
C ARG A 56 20.46 1.03 -13.37
N ARG A 57 19.15 0.80 -13.31
CA ARG A 57 18.31 1.18 -12.16
C ARG A 57 18.77 0.48 -10.88
N THR A 58 18.72 1.21 -9.77
CA THR A 58 19.00 0.62 -8.43
C THR A 58 18.00 -0.49 -8.08
N PRO A 59 18.43 -1.62 -7.49
CA PRO A 59 17.53 -2.68 -7.06
C PRO A 59 16.59 -2.27 -5.94
N ASP A 60 16.91 -1.22 -5.18
CA ASP A 60 15.98 -0.66 -4.16
C ASP A 60 14.68 -0.10 -4.77
N LEU A 61 14.62 0.07 -6.09
CA LEU A 61 13.45 0.52 -6.83
C LEU A 61 12.82 -0.58 -7.72
N LEU A 62 13.10 -1.84 -7.46
CA LEU A 62 12.36 -2.96 -8.03
C LEU A 62 10.85 -2.84 -7.71
N PRO A 63 9.96 -3.53 -8.43
CA PRO A 63 8.54 -3.56 -8.13
C PRO A 63 8.26 -3.81 -6.63
N ARG A 64 7.20 -3.22 -6.12
CA ARG A 64 6.92 -3.22 -4.66
C ARG A 64 6.75 -4.61 -4.08
N ASP A 65 6.18 -5.53 -4.82
CA ASP A 65 6.02 -6.93 -4.46
C ASP A 65 7.38 -7.64 -4.34
N GLU A 66 8.32 -7.38 -5.26
CA GLU A 66 9.69 -7.92 -5.17
C GLU A 66 10.42 -7.40 -3.93
N VAL A 67 10.32 -6.10 -3.68
CA VAL A 67 10.91 -5.49 -2.47
C VAL A 67 10.27 -6.08 -1.20
N ALA A 68 8.96 -6.25 -1.19
CA ALA A 68 8.25 -6.81 -0.04
C ALA A 68 8.64 -8.28 0.21
N ARG A 69 8.77 -9.10 -0.86
CA ARG A 69 9.27 -10.49 -0.75
C ARG A 69 10.71 -10.53 -0.24
N ALA A 70 11.57 -9.65 -0.71
CA ALA A 70 12.95 -9.55 -0.25
C ALA A 70 13.03 -9.21 1.24
N ILE A 71 12.27 -8.21 1.70
CA ILE A 71 12.18 -7.84 3.11
C ILE A 71 11.70 -9.04 3.95
N ASN A 72 10.63 -9.70 3.52
CA ASN A 72 10.10 -10.86 4.24
C ASN A 72 11.13 -12.02 4.33
N SER A 73 11.92 -12.21 3.27
CA SER A 73 12.99 -13.21 3.25
C SER A 73 14.10 -12.86 4.25
N GLU A 74 14.50 -11.60 4.36
CA GLU A 74 15.47 -11.14 5.35
C GLU A 74 14.96 -11.34 6.79
N VAL A 75 13.69 -11.00 7.04
CA VAL A 75 13.05 -11.19 8.34
C VAL A 75 13.00 -12.68 8.71
N LYS A 76 12.53 -13.54 7.78
CA LYS A 76 12.48 -14.99 8.00
C LYS A 76 13.86 -15.63 8.21
N ALA A 77 14.89 -15.06 7.61
CA ALA A 77 16.29 -15.50 7.80
C ALA A 77 16.93 -14.98 9.10
N GLY A 78 16.17 -14.28 9.95
CA GLY A 78 16.66 -13.74 11.22
C GLY A 78 17.55 -12.50 11.06
N ARG A 79 17.56 -11.87 9.89
CA ARG A 79 18.28 -10.63 9.59
C ARG A 79 17.38 -9.40 9.54
N GLY A 80 16.16 -9.54 10.03
CA GLY A 80 15.21 -8.44 10.15
C GLY A 80 15.58 -7.46 11.28
N SER A 81 14.87 -6.33 11.31
CA SER A 81 14.92 -5.36 12.41
C SER A 81 14.18 -5.90 13.65
N PRO A 82 14.35 -5.27 14.83
CA PRO A 82 13.76 -5.76 16.08
C PRO A 82 12.23 -5.91 16.04
N HIS A 83 11.53 -5.16 15.19
CA HIS A 83 10.07 -5.18 15.09
C HIS A 83 9.55 -5.90 13.82
N GLY A 84 10.38 -6.74 13.20
CA GLY A 84 9.96 -7.59 12.08
C GLY A 84 9.95 -6.89 10.73
N GLY A 85 10.83 -5.89 10.55
CA GLY A 85 11.07 -5.19 9.29
C GLY A 85 12.54 -5.18 8.89
N VAL A 86 12.95 -4.11 8.21
CA VAL A 86 14.33 -3.79 7.82
C VAL A 86 14.57 -2.29 8.01
N PHE A 87 15.77 -1.81 7.72
CA PHE A 87 16.12 -0.40 7.82
C PHE A 87 16.15 0.27 6.45
N LEU A 88 15.42 1.37 6.31
CA LEU A 88 15.48 2.26 5.15
C LEU A 88 16.36 3.46 5.50
N ASP A 89 17.54 3.49 4.92
CA ASP A 89 18.58 4.47 5.22
C ASP A 89 18.66 5.52 4.12
N ILE A 90 18.25 6.73 4.43
CA ILE A 90 18.43 7.94 3.62
C ILE A 90 19.49 8.85 4.25
N SER A 91 19.72 8.73 5.58
CA SER A 91 20.60 9.60 6.34
C SER A 91 22.06 9.49 5.91
N SER A 92 22.52 8.30 5.55
CA SER A 92 23.89 8.09 5.03
C SER A 92 24.04 8.51 3.56
N ARG A 93 22.92 8.81 2.88
CA ARG A 93 22.88 9.02 1.43
C ARG A 93 22.70 10.48 1.01
N ARG A 94 22.10 11.29 1.88
CA ARG A 94 21.75 12.69 1.61
C ARG A 94 21.99 13.54 2.84
N ASP A 95 22.34 14.81 2.64
CA ASP A 95 22.44 15.76 3.74
C ASP A 95 21.08 16.11 4.34
N ALA A 96 21.11 16.63 5.56
CA ALA A 96 19.92 16.93 6.33
C ALA A 96 19.01 17.97 5.65
N ASP A 97 19.56 18.96 4.96
CA ASP A 97 18.80 20.00 4.28
C ASP A 97 18.10 19.46 3.03
N TYR A 98 18.76 18.55 2.31
CA TYR A 98 18.14 17.83 1.22
C TYR A 98 16.93 17.02 1.71
N ILE A 99 17.10 16.22 2.77
CA ILE A 99 16.05 15.37 3.33
C ILE A 99 14.85 16.21 3.77
N ARG A 100 15.05 17.27 4.54
CA ARG A 100 13.98 18.16 5.01
C ARG A 100 13.22 18.83 3.86
N ARG A 101 13.93 19.22 2.80
CA ARG A 101 13.33 19.89 1.64
C ARG A 101 12.59 18.93 0.71
N ARG A 102 13.13 17.72 0.48
CA ARG A 102 12.58 16.76 -0.47
C ARG A 102 11.54 15.82 0.14
N LEU A 103 11.70 15.51 1.41
CA LEU A 103 10.88 14.55 2.16
C LEU A 103 10.27 15.19 3.42
N PRO A 104 9.67 16.40 3.33
CA PRO A 104 9.21 17.13 4.52
C PRO A 104 8.15 16.35 5.31
N SER A 105 7.23 15.69 4.61
CA SER A 105 6.19 14.87 5.23
C SER A 105 6.76 13.67 5.98
N MET A 106 7.73 12.96 5.39
CA MET A 106 8.39 11.83 6.07
C MET A 106 9.20 12.30 7.27
N TYR A 107 9.97 13.37 7.11
CA TYR A 107 10.72 13.96 8.22
C TYR A 107 9.80 14.29 9.40
N HIS A 108 8.70 14.99 9.13
CA HIS A 108 7.76 15.42 10.17
C HIS A 108 7.05 14.21 10.82
N GLN A 109 6.54 13.28 10.04
CA GLN A 109 5.84 12.11 10.57
C GLN A 109 6.75 11.23 11.46
N PHE A 110 7.97 10.95 11.01
CA PHE A 110 8.89 10.14 11.81
C PHE A 110 9.35 10.88 13.08
N LYS A 111 9.58 12.19 12.98
CA LYS A 111 9.96 13.01 14.14
C LYS A 111 8.86 13.08 15.19
N GLU A 112 7.61 13.34 14.77
CA GLU A 112 6.49 13.53 15.69
C GLU A 112 5.90 12.21 16.22
N LEU A 113 5.82 11.19 15.36
CA LEU A 113 5.11 9.97 15.71
C LEU A 113 6.03 8.84 16.22
N ALA A 114 7.30 8.86 15.85
CA ALA A 114 8.27 7.82 16.19
C ALA A 114 9.47 8.34 16.99
N ASP A 115 9.59 9.64 17.17
CA ASP A 115 10.79 10.34 17.72
C ASP A 115 12.10 9.95 17.01
N ILE A 116 12.00 9.72 15.69
CA ILE A 116 13.15 9.39 14.84
C ILE A 116 13.46 10.57 13.94
N ASP A 117 14.70 11.06 14.01
CA ASP A 117 15.22 12.06 13.07
C ASP A 117 15.83 11.33 11.86
N ILE A 118 15.09 11.27 10.75
CA ILE A 118 15.50 10.58 9.53
C ILE A 118 16.68 11.25 8.81
N THR A 119 17.15 12.40 9.30
CA THR A 119 18.37 13.02 8.81
C THR A 119 19.65 12.46 9.46
N THR A 120 19.48 11.70 10.54
CA THR A 120 20.61 11.16 11.33
C THR A 120 20.49 9.66 11.60
N ALA A 121 19.29 9.10 11.45
CA ALA A 121 19.02 7.68 11.72
C ALA A 121 18.15 7.05 10.62
N PRO A 122 18.32 5.75 10.34
CA PRO A 122 17.47 5.05 9.39
C PRO A 122 16.05 4.85 9.95
N MET A 123 15.09 4.73 9.04
CA MET A 123 13.71 4.36 9.36
C MET A 123 13.58 2.84 9.43
N GLU A 124 12.93 2.32 10.45
CA GLU A 124 12.49 0.93 10.46
C GLU A 124 11.22 0.79 9.64
N VAL A 125 11.24 -0.07 8.63
CA VAL A 125 10.16 -0.25 7.66
C VAL A 125 9.85 -1.73 7.44
N GLY A 126 8.60 -2.03 7.12
CA GLY A 126 8.18 -3.39 6.77
C GLY A 126 7.06 -3.35 5.72
N PRO A 127 6.82 -4.47 5.02
CA PRO A 127 5.68 -4.58 4.13
C PRO A 127 4.38 -4.43 4.90
N THR A 128 3.41 -3.79 4.29
CA THR A 128 2.04 -3.72 4.81
C THR A 128 1.06 -3.80 3.66
N CYS A 129 -0.10 -4.39 3.91
CA CYS A 129 -1.20 -4.36 2.98
C CYS A 129 -1.67 -2.90 2.83
N HIS A 130 -1.72 -2.42 1.60
CA HIS A 130 -2.05 -1.03 1.30
C HIS A 130 -3.22 -0.91 0.34
N TYR A 131 -3.34 -1.80 -0.64
CA TYR A 131 -4.35 -1.75 -1.69
C TYR A 131 -4.82 -3.17 -1.99
N MET A 132 -6.13 -3.37 -1.99
CA MET A 132 -6.72 -4.68 -2.29
C MET A 132 -7.24 -4.69 -3.73
N MET A 133 -6.77 -5.65 -4.51
CA MET A 133 -7.26 -5.88 -5.87
C MET A 133 -8.56 -6.67 -5.83
N GLY A 134 -9.45 -6.39 -6.78
CA GLY A 134 -10.78 -6.98 -6.81
C GLY A 134 -11.83 -6.02 -6.27
N GLY A 135 -13.04 -6.51 -6.02
CA GLY A 135 -14.16 -5.70 -5.52
C GLY A 135 -15.45 -5.91 -6.31
N VAL A 136 -16.28 -4.88 -6.34
CA VAL A 136 -17.57 -4.91 -7.05
C VAL A 136 -17.34 -5.01 -8.55
N ARG A 137 -17.94 -6.02 -9.18
CA ARG A 137 -17.93 -6.15 -10.64
C ARG A 137 -18.79 -5.05 -11.25
N VAL A 138 -18.19 -4.24 -12.11
CA VAL A 138 -18.86 -3.12 -12.79
C VAL A 138 -18.73 -3.23 -14.30
N ASP A 139 -19.67 -2.61 -15.01
CA ASP A 139 -19.57 -2.38 -16.44
C ASP A 139 -18.48 -1.34 -16.73
N SER A 140 -17.67 -1.57 -17.75
CA SER A 140 -16.49 -0.72 -18.06
C SER A 140 -16.85 0.70 -18.46
N ASP A 141 -18.00 0.91 -19.08
CA ASP A 141 -18.37 2.20 -19.63
C ASP A 141 -19.19 3.04 -18.64
N THR A 142 -20.04 2.39 -17.85
CA THR A 142 -20.98 3.06 -16.95
C THR A 142 -20.59 3.01 -15.49
N GLN A 143 -19.71 2.08 -15.10
CA GLN A 143 -19.36 1.77 -13.72
C GLN A 143 -20.54 1.26 -12.88
N GLN A 144 -21.61 0.82 -13.52
CA GLN A 144 -22.77 0.21 -12.85
C GLN A 144 -22.46 -1.26 -12.53
N SER A 145 -22.85 -1.69 -11.35
CA SER A 145 -22.80 -3.12 -10.99
C SER A 145 -23.89 -3.92 -11.65
N THR A 146 -23.98 -5.21 -11.36
CA THR A 146 -25.08 -6.06 -11.80
C THR A 146 -26.43 -5.71 -11.13
N ILE A 147 -26.39 -4.90 -10.08
CA ILE A 147 -27.58 -4.37 -9.39
C ILE A 147 -27.87 -2.98 -9.97
N PRO A 148 -29.05 -2.79 -10.61
CA PRO A 148 -29.41 -1.50 -11.16
C PRO A 148 -29.40 -0.38 -10.10
N GLY A 149 -28.76 0.74 -10.42
CA GLY A 149 -28.63 1.88 -9.50
C GLY A 149 -27.47 1.80 -8.51
N LEU A 150 -26.72 0.67 -8.47
CA LEU A 150 -25.51 0.54 -7.68
C LEU A 150 -24.28 0.74 -8.58
N PHE A 151 -23.48 1.75 -8.28
CA PHE A 151 -22.26 2.09 -8.99
C PHE A 151 -21.05 1.98 -8.06
N ALA A 152 -19.90 1.62 -8.63
CA ALA A 152 -18.65 1.57 -7.89
C ALA A 152 -17.47 2.04 -8.75
N ALA A 153 -16.52 2.74 -8.13
CA ALA A 153 -15.29 3.21 -8.78
C ALA A 153 -14.13 3.28 -7.77
N GLY A 154 -12.90 3.26 -8.26
CA GLY A 154 -11.70 3.24 -7.42
C GLY A 154 -11.44 1.86 -6.83
N GLU A 155 -10.75 1.78 -5.71
CA GLU A 155 -10.31 0.52 -5.08
C GLU A 155 -11.43 -0.50 -4.87
N VAL A 156 -12.65 -0.02 -4.60
CA VAL A 156 -13.83 -0.89 -4.38
C VAL A 156 -14.35 -1.56 -5.65
N ALA A 157 -13.98 -1.04 -6.83
CA ALA A 157 -14.37 -1.62 -8.12
C ALA A 157 -13.31 -2.62 -8.60
N GLY A 158 -13.76 -3.83 -8.95
CA GLY A 158 -12.87 -4.90 -9.44
C GLY A 158 -12.60 -4.83 -10.94
N GLY A 159 -11.44 -5.40 -11.35
CA GLY A 159 -11.11 -5.67 -12.75
C GLY A 159 -10.10 -4.73 -13.40
N MET A 160 -9.96 -3.50 -12.92
CA MET A 160 -9.11 -2.48 -13.53
C MET A 160 -7.61 -2.81 -13.46
N HIS A 161 -7.15 -3.35 -12.36
CA HIS A 161 -5.72 -3.47 -12.04
C HIS A 161 -5.18 -4.90 -12.12
N GLY A 162 -6.00 -5.88 -12.48
CA GLY A 162 -5.59 -7.28 -12.45
C GLY A 162 -5.17 -7.72 -11.06
N ALA A 163 -4.02 -8.41 -10.96
CA ALA A 163 -3.51 -8.92 -9.70
C ALA A 163 -2.65 -7.90 -8.93
N ASN A 164 -2.13 -6.86 -9.60
CA ASN A 164 -1.26 -5.87 -8.97
C ASN A 164 -1.37 -4.49 -9.62
N ARG A 165 -1.75 -3.49 -8.83
CA ARG A 165 -1.86 -2.10 -9.29
C ARG A 165 -0.50 -1.44 -9.42
N LEU A 166 -0.20 -0.87 -10.58
CA LEU A 166 1.00 -0.06 -10.78
C LEU A 166 0.97 1.23 -9.95
N GLY A 167 2.15 1.65 -9.50
CA GLY A 167 2.32 2.85 -8.68
C GLY A 167 1.72 4.10 -9.33
N GLY A 168 0.92 4.87 -8.57
CA GLY A 168 0.25 6.08 -9.04
C GLY A 168 -1.10 5.88 -9.73
N ASN A 169 -1.38 4.70 -10.30
CA ASN A 169 -2.59 4.47 -11.09
C ASN A 169 -3.89 4.54 -10.27
N SER A 170 -3.85 4.39 -8.94
CA SER A 170 -5.06 4.57 -8.13
C SER A 170 -5.65 5.98 -8.23
N LEU A 171 -4.80 7.02 -8.31
CA LEU A 171 -5.28 8.39 -8.43
C LEU A 171 -5.95 8.64 -9.79
N SER A 172 -5.39 8.08 -10.86
CA SER A 172 -5.98 8.16 -12.20
C SER A 172 -7.32 7.41 -12.25
N ASP A 173 -7.39 6.23 -11.63
CA ASP A 173 -8.61 5.44 -11.48
C ASP A 173 -9.71 6.25 -10.77
N LEU A 174 -9.43 6.80 -9.60
CA LEU A 174 -10.38 7.62 -8.84
C LEU A 174 -10.95 8.80 -9.64
N VAL A 175 -10.10 9.49 -10.40
CA VAL A 175 -10.53 10.66 -11.18
C VAL A 175 -11.38 10.25 -12.38
N VAL A 176 -10.92 9.27 -13.17
CA VAL A 176 -11.56 8.88 -14.42
C VAL A 176 -12.86 8.11 -14.14
N PHE A 177 -12.77 7.02 -13.39
CA PHE A 177 -13.92 6.14 -13.17
C PHE A 177 -14.89 6.68 -12.12
N GLY A 178 -14.41 7.47 -11.16
CA GLY A 178 -15.27 8.21 -10.26
C GLY A 178 -16.15 9.22 -10.99
N MET A 179 -15.59 9.92 -12.00
CA MET A 179 -16.37 10.81 -12.86
C MET A 179 -17.41 10.05 -13.69
N LEU A 180 -17.04 8.90 -14.28
CA LEU A 180 -17.97 8.07 -15.05
C LEU A 180 -19.10 7.53 -14.18
N ALA A 181 -18.78 6.96 -13.03
CA ALA A 181 -19.76 6.46 -12.07
C ALA A 181 -20.74 7.55 -11.64
N GLY A 182 -20.22 8.74 -11.29
CA GLY A 182 -21.04 9.88 -10.89
C GLY A 182 -21.98 10.37 -11.98
N ARG A 183 -21.51 10.45 -13.24
CA ARG A 183 -22.32 10.81 -14.39
C ARG A 183 -23.47 9.84 -14.61
N HIS A 184 -23.16 8.55 -14.71
CA HIS A 184 -24.18 7.53 -14.99
C HIS A 184 -25.12 7.29 -13.81
N ALA A 185 -24.66 7.47 -12.57
CA ALA A 185 -25.52 7.48 -11.40
C ALA A 185 -26.56 8.62 -11.44
N ALA A 186 -26.14 9.83 -11.84
CA ALA A 186 -27.04 10.96 -12.02
C ALA A 186 -28.05 10.73 -13.17
N GLU A 187 -27.59 10.20 -14.29
CA GLU A 187 -28.46 9.81 -15.42
C GLU A 187 -29.47 8.75 -15.01
N HIS A 188 -29.04 7.72 -14.30
CA HIS A 188 -29.91 6.66 -13.77
C HIS A 188 -30.96 7.23 -12.81
N SER A 189 -30.55 8.05 -11.87
CA SER A 189 -31.47 8.70 -10.90
C SER A 189 -32.53 9.55 -11.58
N THR A 190 -32.13 10.30 -12.63
CA THR A 190 -33.06 11.12 -13.40
C THR A 190 -34.06 10.28 -14.19
N ALA A 191 -33.59 9.17 -14.79
CA ALA A 191 -34.43 8.28 -15.58
C ALA A 191 -35.37 7.43 -14.73
N SER A 192 -34.95 7.05 -13.51
CA SER A 192 -35.75 6.19 -12.62
C SER A 192 -36.88 6.92 -11.89
N GLY A 193 -36.84 8.26 -11.86
CA GLY A 193 -37.84 9.05 -11.14
C GLY A 193 -37.72 8.94 -9.62
N SER A 194 -38.82 9.19 -8.91
CA SER A 194 -38.83 9.08 -7.45
C SER A 194 -38.73 7.63 -7.01
N PRO A 195 -37.85 7.31 -6.02
CA PRO A 195 -37.74 5.96 -5.48
C PRO A 195 -39.07 5.51 -4.86
N ALA A 196 -39.34 4.21 -4.91
CA ALA A 196 -40.47 3.65 -4.18
C ALA A 196 -40.25 3.86 -2.67
N PRO A 197 -41.33 4.17 -1.91
CA PRO A 197 -41.23 4.29 -0.46
C PRO A 197 -40.78 2.95 0.14
N VAL A 198 -39.84 2.97 1.06
CA VAL A 198 -39.42 1.82 1.84
C VAL A 198 -40.37 1.72 3.03
N SER A 199 -40.88 0.51 3.35
CA SER A 199 -41.74 0.34 4.52
C SER A 199 -40.92 0.46 5.82
N GLU A 200 -41.56 0.99 6.87
CA GLU A 200 -40.94 1.09 8.20
C GLU A 200 -40.52 -0.29 8.73
N GLU A 201 -41.31 -1.34 8.47
CA GLU A 201 -40.99 -2.71 8.87
C GLU A 201 -39.66 -3.22 8.29
N VAL A 202 -39.34 -2.87 7.03
CA VAL A 202 -38.06 -3.21 6.41
C VAL A 202 -36.92 -2.42 7.01
N LEU A 203 -37.14 -1.14 7.32
CA LEU A 203 -36.14 -0.30 7.96
C LEU A 203 -35.85 -0.77 9.39
N ASP A 204 -36.88 -1.08 10.15
CA ASP A 204 -36.77 -1.58 11.53
C ASP A 204 -36.06 -2.94 11.56
N GLY A 205 -36.40 -3.88 10.64
CA GLY A 205 -35.72 -5.17 10.54
C GLY A 205 -34.21 -5.04 10.25
N HIS A 206 -33.83 -4.16 9.35
CA HIS A 206 -32.40 -3.90 9.09
C HIS A 206 -31.71 -3.16 10.23
N ALA A 207 -32.40 -2.28 10.94
CA ALA A 207 -31.87 -1.62 12.12
C ALA A 207 -31.63 -2.61 13.27
N GLU A 208 -32.59 -3.51 13.51
CA GLU A 208 -32.46 -4.60 14.49
C GLU A 208 -31.26 -5.51 14.16
N GLU A 209 -31.15 -5.96 12.91
CA GLU A 209 -30.02 -6.78 12.44
C GLU A 209 -28.68 -6.07 12.65
N ALA A 210 -28.59 -4.79 12.30
CA ALA A 210 -27.35 -4.01 12.43
C ALA A 210 -26.98 -3.75 13.89
N LEU A 211 -27.94 -3.65 14.79
CA LEU A 211 -27.74 -3.37 16.22
C LEU A 211 -27.60 -4.64 17.07
N ALA A 212 -28.07 -5.80 16.58
CA ALA A 212 -28.03 -7.06 17.33
C ALA A 212 -26.67 -7.39 17.97
N PRO A 213 -25.50 -7.12 17.33
CA PRO A 213 -24.20 -7.36 17.97
C PRO A 213 -23.93 -6.56 19.25
N PHE A 214 -24.65 -5.45 19.50
CA PHE A 214 -24.51 -4.66 20.72
C PHE A 214 -25.30 -5.25 21.90
N ASP A 215 -26.29 -6.09 21.61
CA ASP A 215 -27.12 -6.74 22.60
C ASP A 215 -26.57 -8.11 23.02
N GLU A 216 -25.63 -8.66 22.24
CA GLU A 216 -24.98 -9.93 22.57
C GLU A 216 -23.77 -9.72 23.48
N HIS A 217 -23.80 -10.36 24.64
CA HIS A 217 -22.70 -10.41 25.60
C HIS A 217 -21.89 -11.69 25.41
N GLY A 218 -21.12 -11.74 24.30
CA GLY A 218 -20.17 -12.84 24.03
C GLY A 218 -18.94 -12.76 24.93
N GLU A 219 -18.34 -13.91 25.25
CA GLU A 219 -17.06 -13.99 25.98
C GLU A 219 -15.85 -13.64 25.08
N GLU A 220 -16.02 -13.60 23.76
CA GLU A 220 -14.95 -13.36 22.80
C GLU A 220 -14.72 -11.86 22.59
N ASN A 221 -13.44 -11.47 22.61
CA ASN A 221 -13.04 -10.10 22.36
C ASN A 221 -12.79 -9.90 20.85
N PRO A 222 -13.51 -9.00 20.15
CA PRO A 222 -13.34 -8.77 18.73
C PRO A 222 -11.91 -8.33 18.35
N TYR A 223 -11.21 -7.64 19.24
CA TYR A 223 -9.81 -7.25 19.01
C TYR A 223 -8.85 -8.46 19.06
N SER A 224 -9.13 -9.46 19.89
CA SER A 224 -8.36 -10.70 19.88
C SER A 224 -8.57 -11.46 18.59
N ILE A 225 -9.81 -11.62 18.13
CA ILE A 225 -10.15 -12.26 16.85
C ILE A 225 -9.46 -11.53 15.69
N GLN A 226 -9.50 -10.19 15.69
CA GLN A 226 -8.83 -9.39 14.66
C GLN A 226 -7.31 -9.62 14.65
N ASN A 227 -6.67 -9.66 15.82
CA ASN A 227 -5.23 -9.90 15.91
C ASN A 227 -4.88 -11.31 15.45
N ASP A 228 -5.63 -12.33 15.86
CA ASP A 228 -5.42 -13.72 15.44
C ASP A 228 -5.60 -13.87 13.92
N LEU A 229 -6.60 -13.22 13.34
CA LEU A 229 -6.79 -13.19 11.89
C LEU A 229 -5.62 -12.51 11.19
N GLN A 230 -5.14 -11.37 11.68
CA GLN A 230 -3.98 -10.67 11.11
C GLN A 230 -2.71 -11.53 11.17
N GLU A 231 -2.48 -12.22 12.28
CA GLU A 231 -1.34 -13.12 12.43
C GLU A 231 -1.45 -14.33 11.49
N CYS A 232 -2.61 -14.96 11.44
CA CYS A 232 -2.92 -16.05 10.53
C CYS A 232 -2.67 -15.65 9.06
N MET A 233 -3.23 -14.52 8.62
CA MET A 233 -3.06 -14.01 7.26
C MET A 233 -1.60 -13.67 6.94
N SER A 234 -0.89 -13.03 7.88
CA SER A 234 0.52 -12.68 7.70
C SER A 234 1.43 -13.90 7.59
N SER A 235 1.14 -14.96 8.38
CA SER A 235 1.97 -16.18 8.42
C SER A 235 1.71 -17.13 7.26
N LEU A 236 0.44 -17.32 6.89
CA LEU A 236 0.01 -18.34 5.91
C LEU A 236 -0.14 -17.78 4.48
N VAL A 237 -0.62 -16.57 4.35
CA VAL A 237 -0.84 -15.91 3.03
C VAL A 237 0.37 -15.05 2.68
N GLY A 238 0.80 -14.22 3.60
CA GLY A 238 1.98 -13.38 3.43
C GLY A 238 1.79 -12.34 2.33
N ILE A 239 2.79 -12.27 1.44
CA ILE A 239 2.84 -11.34 0.30
C ILE A 239 2.51 -12.13 -0.97
N ILE A 240 1.42 -11.76 -1.62
CA ILE A 240 0.94 -12.36 -2.87
C ILE A 240 1.49 -11.57 -4.06
#